data_25d49bf9828e99271ab0f930723eb5e8
#
_entry.id   25d49bf9828e99271ab0f930723eb5e8
#
_cell.length_a   1.000
_cell.length_b   1.000
_cell.length_c   1.000
_cell.angle_alpha   90.00
_cell.angle_beta   90.00
_cell.angle_gamma   90.00
#
_symmetry.space_group_name_H-M   'P 1'
#
loop_
_entity.id
_entity.type
_entity.pdbx_description
1 polymer ?
#
loop_
_entity_poly.entity_id
_entity_poly.type
_entity_poly.pdbx_seq_one_letter_code
_entity_poly.pdbx_strand_id
1 'polypeptide(L)'
;MAMQRFDVSCDPSVYEAWPDLVATQSERLLCFFCECTHHGDRSYSRIVYVASDDHGRTWSDKIALSEPIHSDGSAFWNCPRATRLRDGRIAVICDRTSRRDETQAEVHLWMGDPEGMHFEGPVNLHLQGIVPDKLLELQSGRWIVACHLGNVDGFANLQQRLYYSDDAGAHWHGPVTVARDARYNLCEASILEVEPDLLVCFMRENSSMGYECMACMSHDGGLTWGELYTVPLAGCHRPVAGFLDTGEILITYRYRQGAQKGWLGHWTQNTFLAVTDRETVCSASRDRQQVRIMPLHYDPSSEADLGYTGWVQFRDGEIYIVDYIRGDQPKCHIIATALRREDIGGL
;
A
#
# COMPACT_ATOMS: atom_id res chain seq x y z
N MET A 1 16.78 -19.99 5.56
CA MET A 1 17.29 -19.82 4.17
C MET A 1 17.71 -18.37 4.03
N ALA A 2 18.75 -18.02 3.30
CA ALA A 2 19.07 -16.60 3.09
C ALA A 2 17.97 -15.95 2.24
N MET A 3 17.67 -14.68 2.50
CA MET A 3 16.77 -13.86 1.67
C MET A 3 17.17 -13.97 0.19
N GLN A 4 16.19 -14.21 -0.69
CA GLN A 4 16.40 -14.31 -2.12
C GLN A 4 15.73 -13.15 -2.83
N ARG A 5 16.45 -12.51 -3.75
CA ARG A 5 15.94 -11.38 -4.55
C ARG A 5 15.66 -11.83 -5.98
N PHE A 6 14.58 -11.29 -6.55
CA PHE A 6 14.12 -11.59 -7.91
C PHE A 6 13.78 -10.29 -8.64
N ASP A 7 13.96 -10.28 -9.96
CA ASP A 7 13.38 -9.29 -10.84
C ASP A 7 11.95 -9.74 -11.21
N VAL A 8 10.98 -8.85 -11.05
CA VAL A 8 9.57 -9.09 -11.37
C VAL A 8 9.23 -8.49 -12.73
N SER A 9 9.63 -7.26 -12.96
CA SER A 9 9.50 -6.54 -14.23
C SER A 9 10.60 -5.50 -14.35
N CYS A 10 11.24 -5.42 -15.51
CA CYS A 10 12.29 -4.42 -15.77
C CYS A 10 12.23 -3.97 -17.22
N ASP A 11 11.55 -2.86 -17.47
CA ASP A 11 11.48 -2.22 -18.79
C ASP A 11 12.16 -0.85 -18.74
N PRO A 12 13.37 -0.70 -19.30
CA PRO A 12 14.12 0.56 -19.21
C PRO A 12 13.46 1.72 -19.97
N SER A 13 12.43 1.46 -20.78
CA SER A 13 11.72 2.49 -21.55
C SER A 13 10.65 3.23 -20.73
N VAL A 14 10.09 2.59 -19.69
CA VAL A 14 9.04 3.13 -18.84
C VAL A 14 9.46 3.12 -17.36
N TYR A 15 8.82 3.95 -16.55
CA TYR A 15 8.98 3.97 -15.11
C TYR A 15 7.93 3.05 -14.50
N GLU A 16 8.36 1.93 -13.90
CA GLU A 16 7.51 0.94 -13.24
C GLU A 16 7.55 1.15 -11.74
N ALA A 17 6.40 1.37 -11.08
CA ALA A 17 6.37 1.69 -9.66
C ALA A 17 5.06 1.37 -8.97
N TRP A 18 5.10 1.47 -7.64
CA TRP A 18 3.98 1.30 -6.71
C TRP A 18 3.29 -0.06 -6.85
N PRO A 19 4.06 -1.16 -6.76
CA PRO A 19 3.48 -2.48 -6.91
C PRO A 19 2.59 -2.85 -5.72
N ASP A 20 1.63 -3.73 -6.00
CA ASP A 20 0.96 -4.53 -5.00
C ASP A 20 0.85 -5.98 -5.46
N LEU A 21 0.69 -6.90 -4.52
CA LEU A 21 0.74 -8.33 -4.74
C LEU A 21 -0.48 -9.01 -4.14
N VAL A 22 -1.03 -9.98 -4.85
CA VAL A 22 -2.05 -10.88 -4.35
C VAL A 22 -1.74 -12.31 -4.78
N ALA A 23 -2.05 -13.28 -3.91
CA ALA A 23 -2.02 -14.70 -4.24
C ALA A 23 -3.46 -15.22 -4.42
N THR A 24 -3.69 -15.98 -5.50
CA THR A 24 -4.94 -16.70 -5.72
C THR A 24 -5.06 -17.89 -4.77
N GLN A 25 -6.17 -18.61 -4.83
CA GLN A 25 -6.33 -19.83 -4.01
C GLN A 25 -5.36 -20.95 -4.43
N SER A 26 -4.95 -20.99 -5.68
CA SER A 26 -3.93 -21.92 -6.19
C SER A 26 -2.48 -21.48 -5.89
N GLU A 27 -2.31 -20.33 -5.19
CA GLU A 27 -1.03 -19.67 -4.91
C GLU A 27 -0.33 -19.08 -6.16
N ARG A 28 -1.06 -18.93 -7.27
CA ARG A 28 -0.65 -18.10 -8.39
C ARG A 28 -0.51 -16.66 -7.90
N LEU A 29 0.61 -16.01 -8.21
CA LEU A 29 0.84 -14.60 -7.89
C LEU A 29 0.41 -13.68 -9.02
N LEU A 30 -0.18 -12.56 -8.64
CA LEU A 30 -0.47 -11.44 -9.53
C LEU A 30 0.15 -10.17 -8.92
N CYS A 31 1.09 -9.56 -9.64
CA CYS A 31 1.73 -8.32 -9.22
C CYS A 31 1.23 -7.17 -10.11
N PHE A 32 0.48 -6.24 -9.50
CA PHE A 32 -0.09 -5.07 -10.17
C PHE A 32 0.79 -3.86 -9.91
N PHE A 33 1.05 -3.05 -10.94
CA PHE A 33 1.83 -1.81 -10.80
C PHE A 33 1.44 -0.77 -11.86
N CYS A 34 1.84 0.46 -11.61
CA CYS A 34 1.70 1.53 -12.59
C CYS A 34 2.97 1.62 -13.42
N GLU A 35 2.85 1.64 -14.75
CA GLU A 35 3.89 2.14 -15.64
C GLU A 35 3.56 3.56 -16.06
N CYS A 36 4.56 4.43 -16.07
CA CYS A 36 4.40 5.84 -16.42
C CYS A 36 5.69 6.43 -17.00
N THR A 37 5.66 7.71 -17.37
CA THR A 37 6.83 8.42 -17.89
C THR A 37 7.91 8.55 -16.81
N HIS A 38 7.52 9.02 -15.61
CA HIS A 38 8.39 9.21 -14.45
C HIS A 38 7.55 9.52 -13.20
N HIS A 39 8.10 9.38 -11.98
CA HIS A 39 7.40 9.76 -10.74
C HIS A 39 6.88 11.20 -10.79
N GLY A 40 7.73 12.10 -11.23
CA GLY A 40 7.41 13.53 -11.39
C GLY A 40 6.67 13.89 -12.69
N ASP A 41 6.62 13.02 -13.68
CA ASP A 41 5.95 13.23 -14.97
C ASP A 41 4.94 12.10 -15.22
N ARG A 42 3.67 12.44 -15.25
CA ARG A 42 2.55 11.53 -15.44
C ARG A 42 1.85 11.78 -16.79
N SER A 43 2.61 12.27 -17.77
CA SER A 43 2.12 12.49 -19.13
C SER A 43 1.67 11.21 -19.82
N TYR A 44 2.20 10.08 -19.39
CA TYR A 44 1.75 8.73 -19.69
C TYR A 44 1.54 7.96 -18.40
N SER A 45 0.47 7.19 -18.28
CA SER A 45 0.26 6.23 -17.21
C SER A 45 -0.67 5.09 -17.64
N ARG A 46 -0.38 3.88 -17.17
CA ARG A 46 -1.21 2.70 -17.36
C ARG A 46 -1.04 1.75 -16.18
N ILE A 47 -2.10 1.06 -15.79
CA ILE A 47 -2.03 -0.05 -14.84
C ILE A 47 -1.82 -1.34 -15.63
N VAL A 48 -0.80 -2.08 -15.22
CA VAL A 48 -0.45 -3.39 -15.76
C VAL A 48 -0.29 -4.40 -14.64
N TYR A 49 -0.26 -5.69 -15.00
CA TYR A 49 0.13 -6.73 -14.07
C TYR A 49 0.97 -7.79 -14.78
N VAL A 50 1.71 -8.55 -13.99
CA VAL A 50 2.41 -9.78 -14.37
C VAL A 50 1.96 -10.91 -13.46
N ALA A 51 2.03 -12.15 -13.95
CA ALA A 51 1.61 -13.34 -13.22
C ALA A 51 2.77 -14.34 -13.07
N SER A 52 2.75 -15.09 -11.98
CA SER A 52 3.71 -16.16 -11.71
C SER A 52 2.98 -17.40 -11.18
N ASP A 53 3.31 -18.56 -11.73
CA ASP A 53 2.78 -19.87 -11.33
C ASP A 53 3.80 -20.71 -10.54
N ASP A 54 4.96 -20.12 -10.17
CA ASP A 54 6.09 -20.79 -9.51
C ASP A 54 6.59 -20.04 -8.27
N HIS A 55 5.66 -19.44 -7.52
CA HIS A 55 5.96 -18.66 -6.31
C HIS A 55 6.90 -17.47 -6.59
N GLY A 56 6.72 -16.79 -7.73
CA GLY A 56 7.48 -15.60 -8.08
C GLY A 56 8.91 -15.85 -8.56
N ARG A 57 9.26 -17.08 -8.97
CA ARG A 57 10.59 -17.38 -9.53
C ARG A 57 10.70 -16.93 -10.97
N THR A 58 9.61 -17.05 -11.72
CA THR A 58 9.46 -16.51 -13.07
C THR A 58 8.15 -15.77 -13.22
N TRP A 59 8.12 -14.80 -14.15
CA TRP A 59 6.98 -13.93 -14.36
C TRP A 59 6.59 -13.89 -15.84
N SER A 60 5.31 -13.71 -16.11
CA SER A 60 4.78 -13.52 -17.48
C SER A 60 5.21 -12.17 -18.07
N ASP A 61 4.98 -11.99 -19.36
CA ASP A 61 4.95 -10.67 -19.96
C ASP A 61 3.89 -9.79 -19.29
N LYS A 62 4.06 -8.46 -19.40
CA LYS A 62 3.11 -7.47 -18.88
C LYS A 62 1.75 -7.59 -19.57
N ILE A 63 0.69 -7.62 -18.77
CA ILE A 63 -0.70 -7.64 -19.23
C ILE A 63 -1.34 -6.31 -18.84
N ALA A 64 -1.97 -5.63 -19.80
CA ALA A 64 -2.66 -4.37 -19.52
C ALA A 64 -3.95 -4.63 -18.72
N LEU A 65 -4.11 -3.92 -17.60
CA LEU A 65 -5.35 -3.89 -16.84
C LEU A 65 -6.20 -2.67 -17.23
N SER A 66 -5.57 -1.53 -17.48
CA SER A 66 -6.25 -0.30 -17.90
C SER A 66 -5.83 0.11 -19.32
N GLU A 67 -6.69 0.90 -19.98
CA GLU A 67 -6.25 1.68 -21.12
C GLU A 67 -5.19 2.72 -20.69
N PRO A 68 -4.23 3.03 -21.57
CA PRO A 68 -3.25 4.05 -21.30
C PRO A 68 -3.89 5.44 -21.26
N ILE A 69 -3.43 6.28 -20.35
CA ILE A 69 -3.76 7.70 -20.34
C ILE A 69 -2.55 8.49 -20.83
N HIS A 70 -2.78 9.28 -21.88
CA HIS A 70 -1.84 10.30 -22.34
C HIS A 70 -2.41 11.68 -22.03
N SER A 71 -1.77 12.45 -21.18
CA SER A 71 -2.26 13.76 -20.75
C SER A 71 -1.13 14.69 -20.40
N ASP A 72 -1.46 15.96 -20.17
CA ASP A 72 -0.55 16.97 -19.63
C ASP A 72 -0.52 17.00 -18.09
N GLY A 73 -0.87 15.88 -17.43
CA GLY A 73 -1.04 15.77 -16.00
C GLY A 73 -2.46 16.10 -15.54
N SER A 74 -3.40 16.34 -16.46
CA SER A 74 -4.82 16.58 -16.14
C SER A 74 -5.56 15.31 -15.73
N ALA A 75 -5.03 14.12 -16.07
CA ALA A 75 -5.53 12.84 -15.61
C ALA A 75 -4.42 11.79 -15.71
N PHE A 76 -4.32 10.89 -14.72
CA PHE A 76 -3.43 9.74 -14.75
C PHE A 76 -3.89 8.67 -13.76
N TRP A 77 -3.51 7.42 -14.05
CA TRP A 77 -3.59 6.31 -13.09
C TRP A 77 -2.44 6.42 -12.07
N ASN A 78 -2.73 6.12 -10.80
CA ASN A 78 -1.76 6.28 -9.73
C ASN A 78 -1.29 4.94 -9.15
N CYS A 79 -1.74 4.55 -7.96
CA CYS A 79 -1.21 3.41 -7.21
C CYS A 79 -2.25 2.28 -7.14
N PRO A 80 -2.10 1.18 -7.88
CA PRO A 80 -3.02 0.05 -7.79
C PRO A 80 -2.85 -0.68 -6.46
N ARG A 81 -3.95 -1.22 -5.94
CA ARG A 81 -3.99 -2.09 -4.75
C ARG A 81 -4.88 -3.29 -5.02
N ALA A 82 -4.40 -4.47 -4.65
CA ALA A 82 -5.08 -5.72 -4.95
C ALA A 82 -5.44 -6.50 -3.68
N THR A 83 -6.61 -7.14 -3.69
CA THR A 83 -7.12 -7.95 -2.59
C THR A 83 -7.83 -9.17 -3.14
N ARG A 84 -7.61 -10.33 -2.55
CA ARG A 84 -8.47 -11.49 -2.75
C ARG A 84 -9.64 -11.42 -1.77
N LEU A 85 -10.85 -11.38 -2.31
CA LEU A 85 -12.09 -11.42 -1.54
C LEU A 85 -12.37 -12.83 -1.01
N ARG A 86 -13.30 -12.97 -0.07
CA ARG A 86 -13.66 -14.27 0.53
C ARG A 86 -14.27 -15.25 -0.46
N ASP A 87 -14.95 -14.75 -1.49
CA ASP A 87 -15.49 -15.58 -2.57
C ASP A 87 -14.42 -16.02 -3.59
N GLY A 88 -13.16 -15.61 -3.36
CA GLY A 88 -12.00 -15.93 -4.17
C GLY A 88 -11.71 -14.91 -5.27
N ARG A 89 -12.65 -14.05 -5.66
CA ARG A 89 -12.41 -13.01 -6.68
C ARG A 89 -11.29 -12.06 -6.27
N ILE A 90 -10.65 -11.48 -7.28
CA ILE A 90 -9.56 -10.51 -7.09
C ILE A 90 -10.11 -9.10 -7.35
N ALA A 91 -10.16 -8.27 -6.31
CA ALA A 91 -10.47 -6.86 -6.45
C ALA A 91 -9.19 -6.05 -6.62
N VAL A 92 -9.12 -5.22 -7.66
CA VAL A 92 -8.02 -4.27 -7.86
C VAL A 92 -8.60 -2.87 -7.89
N ILE A 93 -8.15 -2.01 -6.99
CA ILE A 93 -8.56 -0.61 -6.96
C ILE A 93 -7.38 0.31 -7.29
N CYS A 94 -7.67 1.43 -7.93
CA CYS A 94 -6.69 2.47 -8.21
C CYS A 94 -7.40 3.82 -8.30
N ASP A 95 -6.76 4.87 -7.82
CA ASP A 95 -7.26 6.22 -8.05
C ASP A 95 -6.86 6.72 -9.44
N ARG A 96 -7.82 7.38 -10.09
CA ARG A 96 -7.57 8.24 -11.23
C ARG A 96 -7.56 9.67 -10.75
N THR A 97 -6.42 10.33 -10.84
CA THR A 97 -6.19 11.62 -10.23
C THR A 97 -5.63 12.65 -11.21
N SER A 98 -5.42 13.87 -10.76
CA SER A 98 -4.90 14.99 -11.54
C SER A 98 -3.88 15.77 -10.70
N ARG A 99 -2.79 16.20 -11.32
CA ARG A 99 -1.85 17.14 -10.69
C ARG A 99 -2.41 18.56 -10.55
N ARG A 100 -3.44 18.88 -11.31
CA ARG A 100 -4.06 20.22 -11.29
C ARG A 100 -5.04 20.37 -10.14
N ASP A 101 -5.75 19.28 -9.82
CA ASP A 101 -6.76 19.27 -8.76
C ASP A 101 -6.98 17.85 -8.25
N GLU A 102 -6.30 17.50 -7.17
CA GLU A 102 -6.44 16.18 -6.53
C GLU A 102 -7.82 15.97 -5.91
N THR A 103 -8.60 17.06 -5.68
CA THR A 103 -9.95 16.93 -5.14
C THR A 103 -10.94 16.30 -6.12
N GLN A 104 -10.55 16.18 -7.40
CA GLN A 104 -11.31 15.47 -8.43
C GLN A 104 -10.89 14.00 -8.58
N ALA A 105 -9.99 13.52 -7.74
CA ALA A 105 -9.55 12.13 -7.78
C ALA A 105 -10.66 11.19 -7.31
N GLU A 106 -10.86 10.11 -8.05
CA GLU A 106 -11.85 9.07 -7.75
C GLU A 106 -11.25 7.68 -7.85
N VAL A 107 -11.73 6.78 -6.99
CA VAL A 107 -11.30 5.39 -6.95
C VAL A 107 -12.06 4.57 -7.98
N HIS A 108 -11.34 3.78 -8.74
CA HIS A 108 -11.87 2.84 -9.74
C HIS A 108 -11.57 1.41 -9.32
N LEU A 109 -12.45 0.48 -9.71
CA LEU A 109 -12.39 -0.95 -9.38
C LEU A 109 -12.36 -1.80 -10.65
N TRP A 110 -11.45 -2.76 -10.67
CA TRP A 110 -11.49 -3.93 -11.55
C TRP A 110 -11.78 -5.16 -10.71
N MET A 111 -12.66 -6.04 -11.21
CA MET A 111 -12.99 -7.29 -10.56
C MET A 111 -12.51 -8.47 -11.42
N GLY A 112 -11.61 -9.25 -10.88
CA GLY A 112 -11.05 -10.45 -11.51
C GLY A 112 -11.73 -11.73 -11.06
N ASP A 113 -11.68 -12.76 -11.91
CA ASP A 113 -12.05 -14.11 -11.51
C ASP A 113 -11.08 -14.67 -10.42
N PRO A 114 -11.39 -15.80 -9.76
CA PRO A 114 -10.58 -16.31 -8.65
C PRO A 114 -9.13 -16.66 -8.98
N GLU A 115 -8.81 -16.93 -10.25
CA GLU A 115 -7.44 -17.21 -10.71
C GLU A 115 -6.79 -16.00 -11.40
N GLY A 116 -7.50 -14.87 -11.50
CA GLY A 116 -7.00 -13.63 -12.08
C GLY A 116 -6.68 -13.73 -13.57
N MET A 117 -7.44 -14.57 -14.29
CA MET A 117 -7.29 -14.76 -15.74
C MET A 117 -8.03 -13.69 -16.54
N HIS A 118 -9.12 -13.18 -16.00
CA HIS A 118 -9.95 -12.15 -16.62
C HIS A 118 -10.34 -11.10 -15.58
N PHE A 119 -10.29 -9.83 -16.00
CA PHE A 119 -10.71 -8.68 -15.20
C PHE A 119 -11.79 -7.90 -15.94
N GLU A 120 -12.85 -7.57 -15.24
CA GLU A 120 -13.89 -6.64 -15.69
C GLU A 120 -13.67 -5.26 -15.04
N GLY A 121 -13.96 -4.20 -15.76
CA GLY A 121 -13.78 -2.81 -15.30
C GLY A 121 -13.01 -1.94 -16.30
N PRO A 122 -12.57 -0.72 -15.90
CA PRO A 122 -12.76 -0.16 -14.55
C PRO A 122 -14.18 0.34 -14.32
N VAL A 123 -14.70 0.12 -13.12
CA VAL A 123 -15.92 0.76 -12.62
C VAL A 123 -15.52 1.92 -11.73
N ASN A 124 -16.02 3.13 -12.01
CA ASN A 124 -15.82 4.26 -11.11
C ASN A 124 -16.72 4.09 -9.88
N LEU A 125 -16.12 4.03 -8.69
CA LEU A 125 -16.86 3.89 -7.43
C LEU A 125 -17.37 5.23 -6.90
N HIS A 126 -16.98 6.37 -7.52
CA HIS A 126 -17.28 7.73 -7.07
C HIS A 126 -16.83 8.01 -5.62
N LEU A 127 -15.79 7.31 -5.16
CA LEU A 127 -15.15 7.53 -3.87
C LEU A 127 -14.00 8.52 -4.07
N GLN A 128 -14.15 9.70 -3.50
CA GLN A 128 -13.22 10.81 -3.68
C GLN A 128 -11.98 10.67 -2.78
N GLY A 129 -10.80 10.64 -3.38
CA GLY A 129 -9.51 10.58 -2.68
C GLY A 129 -8.41 9.97 -3.52
N ILE A 130 -7.17 10.13 -3.06
CA ILE A 130 -5.96 9.62 -3.71
C ILE A 130 -5.30 8.52 -2.90
N VAL A 131 -4.48 7.71 -3.58
CA VAL A 131 -3.66 6.63 -3.02
C VAL A 131 -4.45 5.76 -2.05
N PRO A 132 -5.46 5.05 -2.55
CA PRO A 132 -6.29 4.19 -1.70
C PRO A 132 -5.45 3.09 -1.05
N ASP A 133 -5.89 2.62 0.11
CA ASP A 133 -5.50 1.31 0.63
C ASP A 133 -6.23 0.20 -0.13
N LYS A 134 -5.97 -1.05 0.20
CA LYS A 134 -6.69 -2.19 -0.37
C LYS A 134 -8.21 -2.07 -0.11
N LEU A 135 -9.01 -2.57 -1.04
CA LEU A 135 -10.39 -2.88 -0.72
C LEU A 135 -10.39 -4.03 0.29
N LEU A 136 -10.80 -3.77 1.52
CA LEU A 136 -10.88 -4.78 2.57
C LEU A 136 -12.31 -5.28 2.73
N GLU A 137 -12.47 -6.60 2.76
CA GLU A 137 -13.70 -7.27 3.16
C GLU A 137 -13.55 -7.71 4.63
N LEU A 138 -14.22 -6.99 5.55
CA LEU A 138 -14.18 -7.27 6.98
C LEU A 138 -14.86 -8.61 7.31
N GLN A 139 -14.61 -9.13 8.51
CA GLN A 139 -15.25 -10.38 8.98
C GLN A 139 -16.77 -10.27 9.03
N SER A 140 -17.32 -9.09 9.24
CA SER A 140 -18.76 -8.81 9.15
C SER A 140 -19.33 -8.91 7.72
N GLY A 141 -18.49 -8.94 6.68
CA GLY A 141 -18.88 -8.85 5.27
C GLY A 141 -18.90 -7.41 4.74
N ARG A 142 -18.67 -6.41 5.58
CA ARG A 142 -18.52 -5.01 5.15
C ARG A 142 -17.28 -4.85 4.29
N TRP A 143 -17.42 -4.14 3.17
CA TRP A 143 -16.29 -3.68 2.37
C TRP A 143 -15.90 -2.27 2.80
N ILE A 144 -14.59 -2.01 2.91
CA ILE A 144 -14.07 -0.68 3.21
C ILE A 144 -12.97 -0.30 2.22
N VAL A 145 -12.91 1.00 1.89
CA VAL A 145 -11.84 1.62 1.11
C VAL A 145 -11.39 2.88 1.83
N ALA A 146 -10.13 2.93 2.25
CA ALA A 146 -9.52 4.11 2.83
C ALA A 146 -8.69 4.86 1.78
N CYS A 147 -8.74 6.18 1.81
CA CYS A 147 -7.94 7.06 0.97
C CYS A 147 -7.68 8.38 1.70
N HIS A 148 -6.83 9.24 1.16
CA HIS A 148 -6.60 10.54 1.77
C HIS A 148 -6.86 11.67 0.79
N LEU A 149 -7.07 12.86 1.34
CA LEU A 149 -7.25 14.07 0.56
C LEU A 149 -6.90 15.31 1.41
N GLY A 150 -6.37 16.34 0.80
CA GLY A 150 -6.14 17.64 1.40
C GLY A 150 -7.03 18.73 0.81
N ASN A 151 -7.02 19.91 1.41
CA ASN A 151 -7.79 21.07 0.96
C ASN A 151 -9.29 20.80 0.79
N VAL A 152 -9.87 20.00 1.66
CA VAL A 152 -11.29 19.65 1.65
C VAL A 152 -11.94 19.95 3.00
N ASP A 153 -13.23 20.21 3.01
CA ASP A 153 -14.04 20.47 4.21
C ASP A 153 -13.46 21.61 5.08
N GLY A 154 -12.82 22.62 4.45
CA GLY A 154 -12.18 23.74 5.13
C GLY A 154 -10.90 23.38 5.89
N PHE A 155 -10.30 22.20 5.60
CA PHE A 155 -9.08 21.72 6.22
C PHE A 155 -7.96 21.61 5.19
N ALA A 156 -6.85 22.33 5.43
CA ALA A 156 -5.76 22.45 4.46
C ALA A 156 -4.86 21.21 4.40
N ASN A 157 -4.59 20.57 5.56
CA ASN A 157 -3.70 19.42 5.62
C ASN A 157 -4.36 18.17 5.03
N LEU A 158 -3.54 17.16 4.73
CA LEU A 158 -4.02 15.84 4.37
C LEU A 158 -4.77 15.22 5.55
N GLN A 159 -5.90 14.61 5.25
CA GLN A 159 -6.72 13.86 6.21
C GLN A 159 -7.02 12.47 5.65
N GLN A 160 -7.08 11.49 6.52
CA GLN A 160 -7.43 10.13 6.17
C GLN A 160 -8.94 9.95 6.23
N ARG A 161 -9.51 9.38 5.17
CA ARG A 161 -10.95 9.17 4.96
C ARG A 161 -11.23 7.71 4.67
N LEU A 162 -12.44 7.25 4.96
CA LEU A 162 -12.90 5.89 4.70
C LEU A 162 -14.30 5.92 4.08
N TYR A 163 -14.52 5.03 3.15
CA TYR A 163 -15.83 4.69 2.60
C TYR A 163 -16.14 3.22 2.89
N TYR A 164 -17.40 2.89 3.09
CA TYR A 164 -17.83 1.52 3.36
C TYR A 164 -19.08 1.14 2.57
N SER A 165 -19.24 -0.16 2.38
CA SER A 165 -20.41 -0.79 1.77
C SER A 165 -20.82 -2.02 2.56
N ASP A 166 -22.10 -2.16 2.88
CA ASP A 166 -22.67 -3.33 3.56
C ASP A 166 -23.38 -4.29 2.59
N ASP A 167 -23.25 -4.07 1.27
CA ASP A 167 -23.90 -4.83 0.21
C ASP A 167 -22.94 -5.18 -0.95
N ALA A 168 -21.71 -5.53 -0.59
CA ALA A 168 -20.66 -5.95 -1.52
C ALA A 168 -20.38 -4.96 -2.66
N GLY A 169 -20.39 -3.65 -2.34
CA GLY A 169 -20.04 -2.57 -3.24
C GLY A 169 -21.18 -2.05 -4.10
N ALA A 170 -22.43 -2.53 -3.92
CA ALA A 170 -23.57 -2.03 -4.66
C ALA A 170 -23.92 -0.58 -4.27
N HIS A 171 -23.79 -0.24 -2.97
CA HIS A 171 -23.93 1.12 -2.48
C HIS A 171 -22.78 1.46 -1.53
N TRP A 172 -22.25 2.66 -1.66
CA TRP A 172 -21.17 3.17 -0.84
C TRP A 172 -21.64 4.31 0.05
N HIS A 173 -21.14 4.32 1.28
CA HIS A 173 -21.40 5.32 2.30
C HIS A 173 -20.10 6.02 2.71
N GLY A 174 -20.22 7.25 3.20
CA GLY A 174 -19.07 8.06 3.64
C GLY A 174 -18.99 9.40 2.91
N PRO A 175 -17.86 10.08 3.01
CA PRO A 175 -16.65 9.65 3.73
C PRO A 175 -16.80 9.74 5.25
N VAL A 176 -16.26 8.75 5.96
CA VAL A 176 -15.99 8.81 7.39
C VAL A 176 -14.58 9.41 7.57
N THR A 177 -14.43 10.38 8.46
CA THR A 177 -13.09 10.88 8.83
C THR A 177 -12.41 9.86 9.75
N VAL A 178 -11.33 9.25 9.26
CA VAL A 178 -10.50 8.33 10.05
C VAL A 178 -9.57 9.11 10.96
N ALA A 179 -8.85 10.08 10.40
CA ALA A 179 -7.93 10.91 11.15
C ALA A 179 -7.78 12.29 10.50
N ARG A 180 -7.83 13.31 11.34
CA ARG A 180 -7.68 14.72 10.95
C ARG A 180 -7.07 15.50 12.10
N ASP A 181 -5.90 16.06 11.90
CA ASP A 181 -5.21 16.87 12.93
C ASP A 181 -4.39 17.97 12.27
N ALA A 182 -4.54 19.21 12.72
CA ALA A 182 -3.84 20.37 12.14
C ALA A 182 -2.31 20.33 12.34
N ARG A 183 -1.83 19.49 13.25
CA ARG A 183 -0.39 19.31 13.50
C ARG A 183 0.28 18.39 12.48
N TYR A 184 -0.49 17.56 11.77
CA TYR A 184 0.01 16.47 10.95
C TYR A 184 -0.57 16.47 9.54
N ASN A 185 0.17 15.90 8.60
CA ASN A 185 -0.26 15.60 7.24
C ASN A 185 -0.47 14.08 7.09
N LEU A 186 -1.67 13.59 7.42
CA LEU A 186 -1.97 12.16 7.50
C LEU A 186 -2.41 11.61 6.14
N CYS A 187 -1.67 10.62 5.62
CA CYS A 187 -1.93 10.04 4.31
C CYS A 187 -1.55 8.55 4.24
N GLU A 188 -1.80 7.94 3.09
CA GLU A 188 -1.31 6.61 2.70
C GLU A 188 -1.48 5.56 3.79
N ALA A 189 -2.73 5.32 4.18
CA ALA A 189 -3.07 4.38 5.23
C ALA A 189 -2.88 2.92 4.82
N SER A 190 -2.74 2.08 5.83
CA SER A 190 -3.03 0.64 5.79
C SER A 190 -3.96 0.29 6.94
N ILE A 191 -5.10 -0.30 6.66
CA ILE A 191 -6.06 -0.74 7.67
C ILE A 191 -5.93 -2.24 7.87
N LEU A 192 -5.88 -2.66 9.15
CA LEU A 192 -5.85 -4.05 9.56
C LEU A 192 -7.02 -4.33 10.50
N GLU A 193 -7.85 -5.32 10.17
CA GLU A 193 -8.85 -5.86 11.10
C GLU A 193 -8.14 -6.82 12.06
N VAL A 194 -7.89 -6.38 13.29
CA VAL A 194 -7.16 -7.17 14.30
C VAL A 194 -8.06 -8.13 15.09
N GLU A 195 -9.34 -7.80 15.20
CA GLU A 195 -10.45 -8.62 15.69
C GLU A 195 -11.72 -8.22 14.94
N PRO A 196 -12.80 -9.00 14.98
CA PRO A 196 -14.05 -8.60 14.35
C PRO A 196 -14.46 -7.19 14.78
N ASP A 197 -14.64 -6.29 13.78
CA ASP A 197 -14.97 -4.87 13.94
C ASP A 197 -13.91 -4.00 14.66
N LEU A 198 -12.81 -4.59 15.16
CA LEU A 198 -11.67 -3.84 15.72
C LEU A 198 -10.64 -3.60 14.61
N LEU A 199 -10.53 -2.38 14.17
CA LEU A 199 -9.61 -1.95 13.12
C LEU A 199 -8.49 -1.10 13.69
N VAL A 200 -7.26 -1.28 13.18
CA VAL A 200 -6.15 -0.36 13.35
C VAL A 200 -5.80 0.26 12.01
N CYS A 201 -5.76 1.57 11.94
CA CYS A 201 -5.32 2.32 10.77
C CYS A 201 -3.90 2.83 11.01
N PHE A 202 -2.95 2.36 10.23
CA PHE A 202 -1.57 2.85 10.20
C PHE A 202 -1.44 3.91 9.12
N MET A 203 -0.80 5.03 9.41
CA MET A 203 -0.74 6.17 8.50
C MET A 203 0.67 6.74 8.38
N ARG A 204 1.02 7.15 7.17
CA ARG A 204 2.15 8.02 6.91
C ARG A 204 1.86 9.42 7.43
N GLU A 205 2.86 10.02 8.08
CA GLU A 205 2.89 11.46 8.32
C GLU A 205 3.81 12.13 7.28
N ASN A 206 3.27 13.04 6.49
CA ASN A 206 3.92 13.57 5.28
C ASN A 206 4.57 14.95 5.43
N SER A 207 4.80 15.43 6.65
CA SER A 207 5.49 16.72 6.88
C SER A 207 7.00 16.66 6.62
N SER A 208 7.57 15.47 6.43
CA SER A 208 9.01 15.20 6.34
C SER A 208 9.78 15.49 7.64
N MET A 209 9.10 15.57 8.78
CA MET A 209 9.74 15.76 10.10
C MET A 209 10.31 14.47 10.68
N GLY A 210 10.05 13.31 10.05
CA GLY A 210 10.53 12.00 10.50
C GLY A 210 9.75 11.43 11.67
N TYR A 211 8.47 11.78 11.78
CA TYR A 211 7.58 11.18 12.76
C TYR A 211 7.50 9.65 12.57
N GLU A 212 7.25 8.97 13.65
CA GLU A 212 6.90 7.55 13.66
C GLU A 212 5.55 7.33 12.94
N CYS A 213 5.22 6.07 12.67
CA CYS A 213 3.92 5.71 12.11
C CYS A 213 2.80 6.22 13.01
N MET A 214 1.89 7.01 12.46
CA MET A 214 0.69 7.45 13.16
C MET A 214 -0.37 6.35 13.07
N ALA A 215 -1.12 6.16 14.14
CA ALA A 215 -2.19 5.18 14.17
C ALA A 215 -3.42 5.68 14.93
N CYS A 216 -4.56 5.07 14.64
CA CYS A 216 -5.80 5.19 15.42
C CYS A 216 -6.61 3.91 15.30
N MET A 217 -7.59 3.72 16.18
CA MET A 217 -8.43 2.52 16.24
C MET A 217 -9.90 2.84 16.03
N SER A 218 -10.60 1.88 15.44
CA SER A 218 -12.07 1.81 15.38
C SER A 218 -12.54 0.54 16.08
N HIS A 219 -13.64 0.61 16.82
CA HIS A 219 -14.26 -0.53 17.51
C HIS A 219 -15.64 -0.88 16.95
N ASP A 220 -15.97 -0.37 15.76
CA ASP A 220 -17.30 -0.49 15.13
C ASP A 220 -17.23 -0.70 13.62
N GLY A 221 -16.16 -1.38 13.17
CA GLY A 221 -15.96 -1.67 11.75
C GLY A 221 -15.75 -0.44 10.88
N GLY A 222 -15.11 0.61 11.43
CA GLY A 222 -14.68 1.79 10.70
C GLY A 222 -15.67 2.95 10.70
N LEU A 223 -16.77 2.88 11.45
CA LEU A 223 -17.78 3.96 11.50
C LEU A 223 -17.33 5.14 12.37
N THR A 224 -16.60 4.86 13.48
CA THR A 224 -15.98 5.87 14.32
C THR A 224 -14.52 5.52 14.63
N TRP A 225 -13.70 6.55 14.87
CA TRP A 225 -12.27 6.40 15.09
C TRP A 225 -11.82 7.15 16.34
N GLY A 226 -10.89 6.55 17.10
CA GLY A 226 -10.35 7.09 18.32
C GLY A 226 -9.21 8.08 18.10
N GLU A 227 -8.57 8.46 19.21
CA GLU A 227 -7.45 9.39 19.22
C GLU A 227 -6.22 8.84 18.50
N LEU A 228 -5.39 9.75 17.96
CA LEU A 228 -4.12 9.42 17.34
C LEU A 228 -3.08 9.00 18.38
N TYR A 229 -2.33 7.97 18.06
CA TYR A 229 -1.14 7.54 18.79
C TYR A 229 -0.03 7.15 17.79
N THR A 230 1.17 6.83 18.29
CA THR A 230 2.29 6.39 17.45
C THR A 230 2.59 4.90 17.66
N VAL A 231 2.99 4.24 16.59
CA VAL A 231 3.61 2.91 16.59
C VAL A 231 5.10 3.13 16.27
N PRO A 232 6.04 2.44 16.96
CA PRO A 232 7.48 2.72 16.86
C PRO A 232 8.12 2.27 15.56
N LEU A 233 7.57 2.75 14.43
CA LEU A 233 8.08 2.58 13.08
C LEU A 233 8.64 3.91 12.60
N ALA A 234 9.93 4.12 12.80
CA ALA A 234 10.58 5.39 12.51
C ALA A 234 10.47 5.75 11.02
N GLY A 235 10.12 7.00 10.72
CA GLY A 235 10.05 7.53 9.36
C GLY A 235 9.16 6.72 8.42
N CYS A 236 8.08 6.14 8.96
CA CYS A 236 7.21 5.23 8.25
C CYS A 236 6.38 5.93 7.17
N HIS A 237 6.62 5.57 5.93
CA HIS A 237 5.83 5.99 4.78
C HIS A 237 5.20 4.77 4.10
N ARG A 238 3.95 4.88 3.71
CA ARG A 238 3.20 3.82 3.01
C ARG A 238 3.31 2.46 3.71
N PRO A 239 2.84 2.33 4.95
CA PRO A 239 2.80 1.03 5.63
C PRO A 239 1.90 0.06 4.86
N VAL A 240 2.23 -1.24 4.93
CA VAL A 240 1.40 -2.35 4.44
C VAL A 240 1.40 -3.42 5.51
N ALA A 241 0.34 -3.45 6.31
CA ALA A 241 0.18 -4.34 7.45
C ALA A 241 -0.65 -5.59 7.10
N GLY A 242 -0.34 -6.71 7.73
CA GLY A 242 -1.10 -7.94 7.63
C GLY A 242 -0.64 -8.97 8.67
N PHE A 243 -1.45 -10.00 8.89
CA PHE A 243 -1.09 -11.10 9.77
C PHE A 243 -0.22 -12.13 9.05
N LEU A 244 0.77 -12.63 9.76
CA LEU A 244 1.47 -13.89 9.44
C LEU A 244 0.65 -15.08 9.99
N ASP A 245 0.94 -16.27 9.48
CA ASP A 245 0.35 -17.53 9.95
C ASP A 245 0.67 -17.82 11.44
N THR A 246 1.75 -17.23 11.96
CA THR A 246 2.12 -17.26 13.39
C THR A 246 1.20 -16.41 14.28
N GLY A 247 0.35 -15.56 13.70
CA GLY A 247 -0.47 -14.57 14.41
C GLY A 247 0.26 -13.26 14.72
N GLU A 248 1.54 -13.15 14.38
CA GLU A 248 2.28 -11.89 14.41
C GLU A 248 1.84 -10.96 13.27
N ILE A 249 2.13 -9.68 13.39
CA ILE A 249 1.82 -8.69 12.36
C ILE A 249 3.11 -8.29 11.66
N LEU A 250 3.13 -8.48 10.34
CA LEU A 250 4.18 -7.97 9.46
C LEU A 250 3.73 -6.62 8.89
N ILE A 251 4.61 -5.62 8.98
CA ILE A 251 4.41 -4.30 8.37
C ILE A 251 5.62 -4.00 7.49
N THR A 252 5.42 -3.90 6.20
CA THR A 252 6.45 -3.40 5.28
C THR A 252 6.21 -1.92 5.02
N TYR A 253 7.28 -1.13 4.87
CA TYR A 253 7.13 0.31 4.68
C TYR A 253 8.38 0.94 4.08
N ARG A 254 8.22 2.09 3.44
CA ARG A 254 9.33 2.96 3.11
C ARG A 254 9.81 3.63 4.39
N TYR A 255 11.06 3.42 4.75
CA TYR A 255 11.74 4.26 5.71
C TYR A 255 12.24 5.52 5.02
N ARG A 256 11.83 6.67 5.50
CA ARG A 256 12.36 7.96 5.08
C ARG A 256 12.88 8.70 6.30
N GLN A 257 14.18 8.97 6.29
CA GLN A 257 14.79 9.75 7.36
C GLN A 257 14.20 11.16 7.39
N GLY A 258 13.82 11.61 8.58
CA GLY A 258 13.32 12.98 8.77
C GLY A 258 14.33 14.02 8.37
N ALA A 259 13.84 15.05 7.71
CA ALA A 259 14.68 16.12 7.23
C ALA A 259 14.84 17.21 8.27
N GLN A 260 15.97 17.24 8.95
CA GLN A 260 16.50 18.54 9.36
C GLN A 260 17.24 19.13 8.17
N LYS A 261 16.82 20.33 7.71
CA LYS A 261 17.50 21.05 6.61
C LYS A 261 18.99 21.14 6.88
N GLY A 262 19.81 20.67 5.96
CA GLY A 262 21.24 20.93 5.91
C GLY A 262 22.18 19.82 6.37
N TRP A 263 21.69 18.68 6.80
CA TRP A 263 22.52 17.51 7.10
C TRP A 263 21.95 16.26 6.45
N LEU A 264 22.75 15.26 6.22
CA LEU A 264 22.45 13.98 5.60
C LEU A 264 20.96 13.59 5.60
N GLY A 265 20.33 13.45 4.44
CA GLY A 265 19.45 12.34 4.39
C GLY A 265 17.96 12.54 4.25
N HIS A 266 17.37 13.72 3.99
CA HIS A 266 15.96 13.75 3.59
C HIS A 266 15.72 13.07 2.23
N TRP A 267 16.77 12.75 1.51
CA TRP A 267 16.78 11.97 0.26
C TRP A 267 16.98 10.46 0.48
N THR A 268 17.46 10.06 1.65
CA THR A 268 17.65 8.64 1.94
C THR A 268 16.31 7.95 2.09
N GLN A 269 16.06 7.01 1.20
CA GLN A 269 14.89 6.15 1.22
C GLN A 269 15.34 4.69 1.22
N ASN A 270 14.73 3.88 2.05
CA ASN A 270 14.97 2.45 2.14
C ASN A 270 13.64 1.74 2.37
N THR A 271 13.57 0.48 2.03
CA THR A 271 12.43 -0.35 2.41
C THR A 271 12.79 -1.12 3.67
N PHE A 272 11.95 -1.00 4.67
CA PHE A 272 12.04 -1.74 5.92
C PHE A 272 10.85 -2.69 6.04
N LEU A 273 11.06 -3.75 6.81
CA LEU A 273 9.99 -4.56 7.35
C LEU A 273 10.06 -4.53 8.87
N ALA A 274 8.90 -4.68 9.49
CA ALA A 274 8.76 -4.77 10.92
C ALA A 274 7.85 -5.95 11.28
N VAL A 275 8.21 -6.68 12.33
CA VAL A 275 7.34 -7.67 12.96
C VAL A 275 6.94 -7.14 14.32
N THR A 276 5.67 -7.31 14.65
CA THR A 276 5.08 -6.85 15.90
C THR A 276 3.89 -7.74 16.26
N ASP A 277 3.18 -7.39 17.30
CA ASP A 277 2.02 -8.14 17.79
C ASP A 277 0.78 -7.24 17.94
N ARG A 278 -0.34 -7.89 18.26
CA ARG A 278 -1.63 -7.23 18.48
C ARG A 278 -1.58 -6.25 19.68
N GLU A 279 -0.91 -6.61 20.76
CA GLU A 279 -0.82 -5.75 21.95
C GLU A 279 -0.15 -4.42 21.60
N THR A 280 0.95 -4.48 20.85
CA THR A 280 1.67 -3.30 20.37
C THR A 280 0.79 -2.40 19.53
N VAL A 281 0.13 -2.94 18.51
CA VAL A 281 -0.62 -2.11 17.54
C VAL A 281 -1.92 -1.55 18.12
N CYS A 282 -2.47 -2.19 19.14
CA CYS A 282 -3.68 -1.74 19.84
C CYS A 282 -3.37 -0.91 21.10
N SER A 283 -2.11 -0.54 21.36
CA SER A 283 -1.74 0.23 22.53
C SER A 283 -1.19 1.60 22.20
N ALA A 284 -1.75 2.64 22.81
CA ALA A 284 -1.19 3.99 22.79
C ALA A 284 -0.01 4.15 23.79
N SER A 285 0.24 3.17 24.69
CA SER A 285 1.31 3.22 25.68
C SER A 285 2.60 2.67 25.12
N ARG A 286 3.63 3.52 25.04
CA ARG A 286 4.96 3.16 24.54
C ARG A 286 5.57 1.96 25.28
N ASP A 287 5.31 1.82 26.58
CA ASP A 287 5.86 0.74 27.41
C ASP A 287 5.31 -0.65 27.04
N ARG A 288 4.21 -0.70 26.26
CA ARG A 288 3.60 -1.93 25.78
C ARG A 288 3.91 -2.23 24.31
N GLN A 289 4.65 -1.35 23.66
CA GLN A 289 4.94 -1.47 22.23
C GLN A 289 6.29 -2.14 21.99
N GLN A 290 6.28 -3.28 21.31
CA GLN A 290 7.48 -4.03 20.92
C GLN A 290 7.47 -4.24 19.40
N VAL A 291 8.55 -3.83 18.76
CA VAL A 291 8.69 -3.96 17.30
C VAL A 291 10.10 -4.40 16.95
N ARG A 292 10.20 -5.43 16.14
CA ARG A 292 11.46 -5.83 15.49
C ARG A 292 11.49 -5.23 14.09
N ILE A 293 12.47 -4.37 13.81
CA ILE A 293 12.64 -3.73 12.49
C ILE A 293 13.88 -4.30 11.81
N MET A 294 13.76 -4.59 10.50
CA MET A 294 14.85 -5.04 9.66
C MET A 294 14.86 -4.27 8.33
N PRO A 295 16.03 -3.79 7.86
CA PRO A 295 16.18 -3.27 6.50
C PRO A 295 15.92 -4.39 5.47
N LEU A 296 15.15 -4.09 4.43
CA LEU A 296 14.85 -5.03 3.34
C LEU A 296 15.58 -4.65 2.05
N HIS A 297 15.36 -3.42 1.58
CA HIS A 297 16.02 -2.92 0.36
C HIS A 297 16.68 -1.57 0.62
N TYR A 298 17.81 -1.39 -0.03
CA TYR A 298 18.57 -0.14 -0.11
C TYR A 298 18.73 0.24 -1.58
N ASP A 299 18.40 1.48 -1.91
CA ASP A 299 18.62 2.02 -3.26
C ASP A 299 19.89 2.85 -3.29
N PRO A 300 20.96 2.41 -3.98
CA PRO A 300 22.23 3.14 -4.09
C PRO A 300 22.15 4.33 -5.05
N SER A 301 21.06 4.48 -5.79
CA SER A 301 20.88 5.57 -6.74
C SER A 301 20.92 6.94 -6.06
N SER A 302 21.52 7.93 -6.72
CA SER A 302 21.46 9.34 -6.29
C SER A 302 20.04 9.93 -6.35
N GLU A 303 19.15 9.26 -7.08
CA GLU A 303 17.73 9.61 -7.22
C GLU A 303 16.89 8.43 -6.73
N ALA A 304 17.21 7.96 -5.50
CA ALA A 304 16.53 6.81 -4.90
C ALA A 304 15.01 7.01 -4.86
N ASP A 305 14.28 6.00 -5.33
CA ASP A 305 12.82 5.93 -5.22
C ASP A 305 12.39 4.47 -5.09
N LEU A 306 11.81 4.11 -3.94
CA LEU A 306 11.41 2.74 -3.58
C LEU A 306 10.42 2.75 -2.42
N GLY A 307 9.96 1.54 -2.01
CA GLY A 307 9.35 1.31 -0.70
C GLY A 307 7.84 1.38 -0.66
N TYR A 308 7.14 1.43 -1.80
CA TYR A 308 5.74 1.06 -1.83
C TYR A 308 5.68 -0.43 -2.16
N THR A 309 5.25 -1.20 -1.19
CA THR A 309 5.33 -2.65 -1.21
C THR A 309 3.96 -3.30 -1.29
N GLY A 310 3.93 -4.55 -1.72
CA GLY A 310 2.87 -5.51 -1.48
C GLY A 310 3.50 -6.83 -1.03
N TRP A 311 2.80 -7.62 -0.23
CA TRP A 311 3.34 -8.91 0.21
C TRP A 311 2.25 -9.93 0.43
N VAL A 312 2.65 -11.19 0.34
CA VAL A 312 1.83 -12.36 0.66
C VAL A 312 2.67 -13.36 1.46
N GLN A 313 2.00 -14.24 2.19
CA GLN A 313 2.61 -15.43 2.77
C GLN A 313 1.96 -16.67 2.13
N PHE A 314 2.80 -17.58 1.62
CA PHE A 314 2.37 -18.87 1.09
C PHE A 314 2.07 -19.86 2.21
N ARG A 315 1.34 -20.94 1.87
CA ARG A 315 0.98 -22.00 2.84
C ARG A 315 2.18 -22.73 3.42
N ASP A 316 3.31 -22.72 2.71
CA ASP A 316 4.57 -23.31 3.19
C ASP A 316 5.35 -22.37 4.14
N GLY A 317 4.79 -21.19 4.45
CA GLY A 317 5.36 -20.17 5.33
C GLY A 317 6.34 -19.22 4.65
N GLU A 318 6.61 -19.34 3.36
CA GLU A 318 7.43 -18.35 2.63
C GLU A 318 6.67 -17.03 2.51
N ILE A 319 7.34 -15.93 2.82
CA ILE A 319 6.87 -14.57 2.66
C ILE A 319 7.47 -13.99 1.38
N TYR A 320 6.65 -13.49 0.49
CA TYR A 320 7.08 -12.89 -0.77
C TYR A 320 6.65 -11.42 -0.80
N ILE A 321 7.63 -10.52 -0.93
CA ILE A 321 7.44 -9.07 -0.85
C ILE A 321 7.87 -8.47 -2.17
N VAL A 322 6.99 -7.74 -2.85
CA VAL A 322 7.32 -6.93 -4.02
C VAL A 322 7.60 -5.49 -3.61
N ASP A 323 8.49 -4.84 -4.35
CA ASP A 323 8.87 -3.45 -4.20
C ASP A 323 9.24 -2.88 -5.56
N TYR A 324 9.40 -1.57 -5.68
CA TYR A 324 10.03 -0.96 -6.82
C TYR A 324 11.32 -0.27 -6.39
N ILE A 325 12.28 -0.17 -7.28
CA ILE A 325 13.58 0.41 -7.01
C ILE A 325 14.16 1.00 -8.29
N ARG A 326 14.93 2.06 -8.17
CA ARG A 326 15.73 2.55 -9.28
C ARG A 326 17.01 1.73 -9.45
N GLY A 327 17.80 1.59 -8.39
CA GLY A 327 19.10 0.90 -8.43
C GLY A 327 20.02 1.48 -9.49
N ASP A 328 20.62 0.61 -10.30
CA ASP A 328 21.52 0.98 -11.41
C ASP A 328 20.78 1.15 -12.76
N GLN A 329 19.44 1.04 -12.74
CA GLN A 329 18.64 1.18 -13.96
C GLN A 329 18.35 2.64 -14.30
N PRO A 330 18.10 2.97 -15.57
CA PRO A 330 17.74 4.33 -15.96
C PRO A 330 16.39 4.79 -15.40
N LYS A 331 15.51 3.83 -15.09
CA LYS A 331 14.18 4.05 -14.49
C LYS A 331 13.91 3.02 -13.42
N CYS A 332 12.91 3.28 -12.57
CA CYS A 332 12.48 2.30 -11.60
C CYS A 332 11.89 1.07 -12.26
N HIS A 333 12.09 -0.06 -11.63
CA HIS A 333 11.62 -1.39 -12.02
C HIS A 333 11.11 -2.15 -10.80
N ILE A 334 10.39 -3.24 -11.02
CA ILE A 334 9.78 -4.04 -9.96
C ILE A 334 10.68 -5.20 -9.57
N ILE A 335 10.97 -5.28 -8.28
CA ILE A 335 11.75 -6.37 -7.67
C ILE A 335 10.91 -7.11 -6.62
N ALA A 336 11.41 -8.25 -6.21
CA ALA A 336 10.84 -8.98 -5.08
C ALA A 336 11.91 -9.59 -4.18
N THR A 337 11.52 -9.88 -2.95
CA THR A 337 12.32 -10.66 -2.00
C THR A 337 11.48 -11.76 -1.39
N ALA A 338 11.99 -12.99 -1.44
CA ALA A 338 11.47 -14.14 -0.71
C ALA A 338 12.28 -14.37 0.56
N LEU A 339 11.59 -14.60 1.67
CA LEU A 339 12.18 -14.85 2.98
C LEU A 339 11.22 -15.69 3.84
N ARG A 340 11.71 -16.17 4.99
CA ARG A 340 10.87 -16.85 5.98
C ARG A 340 10.85 -16.08 7.29
N ARG A 341 9.87 -16.39 8.14
CA ARG A 341 9.72 -15.72 9.45
C ARG A 341 10.99 -15.79 10.29
N GLU A 342 11.72 -16.92 10.27
CA GLU A 342 12.97 -17.08 11.01
C GLU A 342 14.11 -16.18 10.52
N ASP A 343 14.09 -15.74 9.26
CA ASP A 343 15.10 -14.82 8.71
C ASP A 343 14.98 -13.40 9.32
N ILE A 344 13.82 -13.05 9.91
CA ILE A 344 13.58 -11.74 10.51
C ILE A 344 14.10 -11.69 11.97
N GLY A 345 14.24 -12.84 12.63
CA GLY A 345 14.59 -12.94 14.06
C GLY A 345 13.37 -12.78 14.97
N GLY A 346 13.52 -13.08 16.26
CA GLY A 346 12.45 -13.00 17.26
C GLY A 346 12.10 -11.55 17.68
N LEU A 347 10.89 -11.37 18.25
CA LEU A 347 10.50 -10.18 19.01
C LEU A 347 11.26 -10.14 20.36
#